data_f62611024f632c2ea4b4c8322f5cbaf1
#
_entry.id   f62611024f632c2ea4b4c8322f5cbaf1
#
_cell.length_a   1.000
_cell.length_b   1.000
_cell.length_c   1.000
_cell.angle_alpha   90.00
_cell.angle_beta   90.00
_cell.angle_gamma   90.00
#
_symmetry.space_group_name_H-M   'P 1'
#
loop_
_entity.id
_entity.type
_entity.pdbx_description
1 polymer ?
#
loop_
_entity_poly.entity_id
_entity_poly.type
_entity_poly.pdbx_seq_one_letter_code
_entity_poly.pdbx_strand_id
1 'polypeptide(L)'
;MSDFTLQIITTKNKNGYAENLLKFTVGYDILLLHLLLLYDFLYAGRDGMKYRERTLRHEYKFPATVAQCEVLRERFSAVMTPDRHGENGCYRITSVYLDDVYRSAYNDKLIGADTRKKYRIRTYDLSEELLHFECKYKDRDMTSKRGIWINPEQYHSILRGDYSFVWSGEYEGSVLEDASYSNSLAMLRPSVIVDYNRQAFVNPEGNVRFTIDSGFKVGAFSDDMLSDSVRYLPVEDFTAVIEIKYDDYLPSYLGELITGVKLRQDSVSKFLLCHDKLTSLNMRT
;
A
#
# COMPACT_ATOMS: atom_id res chain seq x y z
N MET A 1 16.22 -14.41 -41.08
CA MET A 1 14.78 -14.05 -41.02
C MET A 1 14.04 -15.37 -40.96
N SER A 2 13.64 -15.79 -39.75
CA SER A 2 12.87 -17.01 -39.55
C SER A 2 11.40 -16.61 -39.35
N ASP A 3 10.56 -17.09 -40.27
CA ASP A 3 9.14 -16.83 -40.26
C ASP A 3 8.49 -17.44 -39.00
N PHE A 4 7.76 -16.64 -38.28
CA PHE A 4 6.98 -17.06 -37.14
C PHE A 4 5.55 -17.37 -37.57
N THR A 5 5.11 -18.60 -37.34
CA THR A 5 3.71 -18.97 -37.55
C THR A 5 3.06 -19.25 -36.20
N LEU A 6 2.05 -18.45 -35.86
CA LEU A 6 1.22 -18.65 -34.68
C LEU A 6 -0.01 -19.47 -35.08
N GLN A 7 -0.21 -20.63 -34.48
CA GLN A 7 -1.43 -21.43 -34.71
C GLN A 7 -2.22 -21.56 -33.40
N ILE A 8 -3.44 -21.06 -33.43
CA ILE A 8 -4.41 -21.23 -32.35
C ILE A 8 -5.23 -22.50 -32.64
N ILE A 9 -5.11 -23.50 -31.79
CA ILE A 9 -5.91 -24.72 -31.87
C ILE A 9 -6.99 -24.63 -30.80
N THR A 10 -8.23 -24.54 -31.24
CA THR A 10 -9.40 -24.57 -30.33
C THR A 10 -9.84 -26.02 -30.14
N THR A 11 -9.80 -26.50 -28.90
CA THR A 11 -10.35 -27.81 -28.50
C THR A 11 -11.51 -27.61 -27.55
N LYS A 12 -12.44 -28.58 -27.53
CA LYS A 12 -13.56 -28.59 -26.57
C LYS A 12 -13.20 -29.53 -25.40
N ASN A 13 -13.38 -29.03 -24.16
CA ASN A 13 -13.24 -29.87 -22.99
C ASN A 13 -14.46 -30.80 -22.81
N LYS A 14 -14.40 -31.71 -21.83
CA LYS A 14 -15.46 -32.70 -21.55
C LYS A 14 -16.80 -32.07 -21.20
N ASN A 15 -16.86 -30.79 -20.91
CA ASN A 15 -18.06 -30.02 -20.58
C ASN A 15 -18.58 -29.15 -21.75
N GLY A 16 -17.97 -29.28 -22.94
CA GLY A 16 -18.38 -28.57 -24.15
C GLY A 16 -17.89 -27.14 -24.31
N TYR A 17 -17.05 -26.63 -23.38
CA TYR A 17 -16.44 -25.30 -23.47
C TYR A 17 -15.21 -25.33 -24.39
N ALA A 18 -15.02 -24.24 -25.14
CA ALA A 18 -13.86 -24.10 -26.03
C ALA A 18 -12.61 -23.78 -25.21
N GLU A 19 -11.58 -24.60 -25.36
CA GLU A 19 -10.23 -24.34 -24.85
C GLU A 19 -9.32 -24.01 -26.02
N ASN A 20 -8.58 -22.91 -25.92
CA ASN A 20 -7.60 -22.48 -26.91
C ASN A 20 -6.20 -22.94 -26.47
N LEU A 21 -5.62 -23.88 -27.20
CA LEU A 21 -4.25 -24.33 -27.00
C LEU A 21 -3.32 -23.66 -28.01
N LEU A 22 -2.32 -22.94 -27.53
CA LEU A 22 -1.26 -22.33 -28.34
C LEU A 22 -0.09 -23.30 -28.48
N LYS A 23 0.25 -23.73 -29.69
CA LYS A 23 1.46 -24.50 -29.98
C LYS A 23 2.53 -23.59 -30.58
N PHE A 24 3.72 -23.63 -29.97
CA PHE A 24 4.90 -22.93 -30.45
C PHE A 24 5.98 -23.90 -30.92
N THR A 25 6.67 -23.52 -31.96
CA THR A 25 7.88 -24.23 -32.40
C THR A 25 9.02 -23.21 -32.52
N VAL A 26 10.11 -23.47 -31.80
CA VAL A 26 11.51 -22.95 -31.90
C VAL A 26 11.99 -21.82 -31.00
N GLY A 27 13.11 -22.05 -30.27
CA GLY A 27 14.14 -21.10 -29.86
C GLY A 27 14.05 -20.52 -28.43
N TYR A 28 15.20 -20.35 -27.82
CA TYR A 28 15.45 -20.00 -26.39
C TYR A 28 14.76 -18.75 -25.79
N ASP A 29 14.13 -17.90 -26.58
CA ASP A 29 13.37 -16.71 -26.13
C ASP A 29 11.92 -17.01 -25.70
N ILE A 30 11.50 -18.26 -25.83
CA ILE A 30 10.10 -18.69 -25.62
C ILE A 30 9.73 -18.78 -24.15
N LEU A 31 10.70 -19.05 -23.27
CA LEU A 31 10.42 -19.18 -21.84
C LEU A 31 9.97 -17.85 -21.24
N LEU A 32 10.57 -16.74 -21.69
CA LEU A 32 10.20 -15.39 -21.25
C LEU A 32 8.83 -14.97 -21.81
N LEU A 33 8.56 -15.29 -23.07
CA LEU A 33 7.27 -15.01 -23.70
C LEU A 33 6.15 -15.90 -23.12
N HIS A 34 6.46 -17.17 -22.77
CA HIS A 34 5.53 -18.05 -22.06
C HIS A 34 5.24 -17.55 -20.64
N LEU A 35 6.24 -17.02 -19.94
CA LEU A 35 6.06 -16.44 -18.62
C LEU A 35 5.24 -15.15 -18.69
N LEU A 36 5.44 -14.32 -19.72
CA LEU A 36 4.64 -13.10 -19.94
C LEU A 36 3.20 -13.43 -20.37
N LEU A 37 3.00 -14.40 -21.24
CA LEU A 37 1.66 -14.84 -21.67
C LEU A 37 0.93 -15.62 -20.56
N LEU A 38 1.67 -16.41 -19.75
CA LEU A 38 1.12 -17.02 -18.54
C LEU A 38 0.76 -15.96 -17.49
N TYR A 39 1.55 -14.91 -17.38
CA TYR A 39 1.23 -13.76 -16.54
C TYR A 39 -0.06 -13.08 -16.99
N ASP A 40 -0.20 -12.74 -18.27
CA ASP A 40 -1.43 -12.14 -18.81
C ASP A 40 -2.63 -13.09 -18.75
N PHE A 41 -2.44 -14.39 -19.05
CA PHE A 41 -3.49 -15.39 -19.00
C PHE A 41 -3.93 -15.70 -17.57
N LEU A 42 -3.00 -15.80 -16.62
CA LEU A 42 -3.31 -16.01 -15.20
C LEU A 42 -3.89 -14.75 -14.55
N TYR A 43 -3.54 -13.58 -15.02
CA TYR A 43 -4.07 -12.30 -14.53
C TYR A 43 -5.36 -11.87 -15.24
N ALA A 44 -5.48 -12.02 -16.55
CA ALA A 44 -6.69 -11.69 -17.31
C ALA A 44 -7.84 -12.66 -17.06
N GLY A 45 -7.53 -13.94 -16.78
CA GLY A 45 -8.57 -14.95 -16.48
C GLY A 45 -9.18 -14.86 -15.09
N ARG A 46 -8.61 -14.07 -14.17
CA ARG A 46 -9.10 -13.89 -12.80
C ARG A 46 -9.89 -12.60 -12.55
N ASP A 47 -10.06 -11.75 -13.55
CA ASP A 47 -10.95 -10.58 -13.47
C ASP A 47 -12.43 -10.93 -13.25
N GLY A 48 -12.79 -12.21 -13.29
CA GLY A 48 -14.10 -12.75 -12.92
C GLY A 48 -14.29 -13.03 -11.42
N MET A 49 -13.25 -12.90 -10.57
CA MET A 49 -13.43 -13.00 -9.12
C MET A 49 -14.16 -11.76 -8.61
N LYS A 50 -15.32 -11.96 -8.03
CA LYS A 50 -16.15 -10.97 -7.34
C LYS A 50 -15.27 -9.98 -6.58
N TYR A 51 -15.01 -8.82 -7.17
CA TYR A 51 -14.58 -7.66 -6.42
C TYR A 51 -15.65 -7.40 -5.37
N ARG A 52 -15.41 -7.76 -4.11
CA ARG A 52 -16.17 -7.20 -2.98
C ARG A 52 -16.14 -5.69 -3.19
N GLU A 53 -17.29 -5.04 -3.08
CA GLU A 53 -17.52 -3.62 -3.28
C GLU A 53 -16.30 -2.80 -2.84
N ARG A 54 -15.64 -2.18 -3.81
CA ARG A 54 -14.53 -1.27 -3.56
C ARG A 54 -15.16 -0.01 -3.01
N THR A 55 -15.04 0.22 -1.72
CA THR A 55 -15.40 1.51 -1.15
C THR A 55 -14.41 2.54 -1.70
N LEU A 56 -14.83 3.26 -2.72
CA LEU A 56 -14.07 4.38 -3.26
C LEU A 56 -14.24 5.54 -2.29
N ARG A 57 -13.13 6.13 -1.88
CA ARG A 57 -13.12 7.28 -0.97
C ARG A 57 -12.33 8.42 -1.59
N HIS A 58 -12.80 9.64 -1.40
CA HIS A 58 -12.00 10.81 -1.65
C HIS A 58 -10.88 10.91 -0.63
N GLU A 59 -9.66 11.25 -1.07
CA GLU A 59 -8.48 11.41 -0.22
C GLU A 59 -7.69 12.64 -0.67
N TYR A 60 -7.67 13.67 0.18
CA TYR A 60 -6.89 14.89 -0.04
C TYR A 60 -5.78 14.98 0.99
N LYS A 61 -4.62 15.50 0.58
CA LYS A 61 -3.45 15.65 1.44
C LYS A 61 -2.91 17.06 1.32
N PHE A 62 -2.49 17.59 2.46
CA PHE A 62 -1.95 18.94 2.57
C PHE A 62 -0.75 18.92 3.49
N PRO A 63 0.48 19.22 2.99
CA PRO A 63 1.58 19.56 3.87
C PRO A 63 1.20 20.72 4.77
N ALA A 64 1.59 20.67 6.03
CA ALA A 64 1.23 21.68 7.02
C ALA A 64 2.38 22.01 7.97
N THR A 65 2.44 23.25 8.41
CA THR A 65 3.34 23.73 9.46
C THR A 65 2.78 23.41 10.84
N VAL A 66 3.61 23.55 11.89
CA VAL A 66 3.18 23.40 13.30
C VAL A 66 2.01 24.34 13.60
N ALA A 67 2.13 25.61 13.26
CA ALA A 67 1.06 26.60 13.53
C ALA A 67 -0.27 26.26 12.84
N GLN A 68 -0.21 25.78 11.59
CA GLN A 68 -1.40 25.32 10.88
C GLN A 68 -2.01 24.09 11.56
N CYS A 69 -1.20 23.15 12.04
CA CYS A 69 -1.68 21.97 12.75
C CYS A 69 -2.35 22.33 14.07
N GLU A 70 -1.83 23.29 14.84
CA GLU A 70 -2.46 23.72 16.09
C GLU A 70 -3.85 24.32 15.85
N VAL A 71 -3.97 25.26 14.89
CA VAL A 71 -5.25 25.84 14.52
C VAL A 71 -6.25 24.78 14.07
N LEU A 72 -5.81 23.81 13.24
CA LEU A 72 -6.68 22.74 12.75
C LEU A 72 -7.07 21.77 13.85
N ARG A 73 -6.17 21.45 14.76
CA ARG A 73 -6.44 20.57 15.91
C ARG A 73 -7.55 21.15 16.79
N GLU A 74 -7.47 22.44 17.12
CA GLU A 74 -8.51 23.12 17.89
C GLU A 74 -9.86 23.08 17.18
N ARG A 75 -9.89 23.43 15.88
CA ARG A 75 -11.12 23.40 15.08
C ARG A 75 -11.72 22.00 14.96
N PHE A 76 -10.89 20.99 14.70
CA PHE A 76 -11.36 19.61 14.58
C PHE A 76 -11.90 19.09 15.92
N SER A 77 -11.20 19.38 17.00
CA SER A 77 -11.62 18.96 18.35
C SER A 77 -12.94 19.59 18.78
N ALA A 78 -13.25 20.79 18.30
CA ALA A 78 -14.50 21.49 18.63
C ALA A 78 -15.73 20.91 17.93
N VAL A 79 -15.57 20.23 16.79
CA VAL A 79 -16.68 19.85 15.89
C VAL A 79 -16.74 18.34 15.63
N MET A 80 -15.59 17.65 15.70
CA MET A 80 -15.47 16.23 15.40
C MET A 80 -15.11 15.41 16.65
N THR A 81 -15.40 14.13 16.62
CA THR A 81 -15.04 13.22 17.70
C THR A 81 -13.63 12.67 17.46
N PRO A 82 -12.74 12.64 18.47
CA PRO A 82 -11.48 11.91 18.36
C PRO A 82 -11.73 10.44 17.99
N ASP A 83 -10.85 9.85 17.18
CA ASP A 83 -10.89 8.43 16.89
C ASP A 83 -10.80 7.63 18.21
N ARG A 84 -11.55 6.57 18.30
CA ARG A 84 -11.58 5.68 19.48
C ARG A 84 -10.25 4.96 19.77
N HIS A 85 -9.31 4.97 18.84
CA HIS A 85 -8.00 4.36 18.99
C HIS A 85 -7.02 5.36 19.60
N GLY A 86 -6.21 4.87 20.54
CA GLY A 86 -5.24 5.69 21.26
C GLY A 86 -5.88 6.69 22.23
N GLU A 87 -5.03 7.42 22.93
CA GLU A 87 -5.47 8.48 23.85
C GLU A 87 -5.82 9.74 23.06
N ASN A 88 -7.06 10.22 23.20
CA ASN A 88 -7.58 11.38 22.47
C ASN A 88 -7.42 11.30 20.94
N GLY A 89 -7.54 10.09 20.39
CA GLY A 89 -7.36 9.85 18.95
C GLY A 89 -5.90 9.89 18.50
N CYS A 90 -4.94 9.93 19.43
CA CYS A 90 -3.50 9.96 19.14
C CYS A 90 -2.88 8.58 19.30
N TYR A 91 -2.13 8.14 18.30
CA TYR A 91 -1.41 6.87 18.33
C TYR A 91 -0.25 6.88 17.32
N ARG A 92 0.76 6.08 17.63
CA ARG A 92 1.90 5.87 16.76
C ARG A 92 1.55 4.87 15.66
N ILE A 93 1.99 5.12 14.45
CA ILE A 93 1.89 4.20 13.33
C ILE A 93 3.28 3.89 12.81
N THR A 94 3.64 2.61 12.82
CA THR A 94 4.87 2.13 12.19
C THR A 94 4.50 1.16 11.08
N SER A 95 5.18 1.22 9.95
CA SER A 95 4.91 0.34 8.82
C SER A 95 6.21 -0.01 8.11
N VAL A 96 6.46 -1.29 7.88
CA VAL A 96 7.46 -1.75 6.93
C VAL A 96 6.80 -1.90 5.56
N TYR A 97 7.34 -1.22 4.56
CA TYR A 97 6.92 -1.36 3.17
C TYR A 97 7.76 -2.43 2.48
N LEU A 98 7.10 -3.20 1.63
CA LEU A 98 7.74 -4.20 0.79
C LEU A 98 7.83 -3.67 -0.63
N ASP A 99 8.94 -3.94 -1.29
CA ASP A 99 9.16 -3.66 -2.70
C ASP A 99 9.86 -4.86 -3.36
N ASP A 100 9.83 -4.94 -4.65
CA ASP A 100 10.50 -5.99 -5.40
C ASP A 100 11.96 -5.62 -5.73
N VAL A 101 12.70 -6.57 -6.30
CA VAL A 101 14.11 -6.37 -6.70
C VAL A 101 14.28 -5.26 -7.74
N TYR A 102 13.24 -4.91 -8.49
CA TYR A 102 13.23 -3.84 -9.47
C TYR A 102 12.84 -2.48 -8.87
N ARG A 103 12.45 -2.46 -7.59
CA ARG A 103 11.93 -1.28 -6.88
C ARG A 103 10.69 -0.70 -7.58
N SER A 104 9.81 -1.57 -8.04
CA SER A 104 8.64 -1.20 -8.84
C SER A 104 7.70 -0.26 -8.06
N ALA A 105 7.42 -0.51 -6.77
CA ALA A 105 6.56 0.36 -5.97
C ALA A 105 7.15 1.77 -5.78
N TYR A 106 8.48 1.90 -5.70
CA TYR A 106 9.17 3.19 -5.65
C TYR A 106 9.11 3.90 -7.00
N ASN A 107 9.56 3.22 -8.06
CA ASN A 107 9.65 3.78 -9.41
C ASN A 107 8.27 4.19 -9.94
N ASP A 108 7.27 3.32 -9.85
CA ASP A 108 5.90 3.61 -10.28
C ASP A 108 5.31 4.83 -9.55
N LYS A 109 5.63 5.00 -8.26
CA LYS A 109 5.18 6.19 -7.53
C LYS A 109 5.93 7.44 -7.96
N LEU A 110 7.22 7.32 -8.26
CA LEU A 110 8.07 8.44 -8.69
C LEU A 110 7.62 9.00 -10.04
N ILE A 111 7.40 8.11 -11.01
CA ILE A 111 6.95 8.50 -12.37
C ILE A 111 5.44 8.78 -12.46
N GLY A 112 4.70 8.50 -11.37
CA GLY A 112 3.24 8.70 -11.36
C GLY A 112 2.46 7.66 -12.16
N ALA A 113 3.01 6.43 -12.33
CA ALA A 113 2.37 5.36 -13.11
C ALA A 113 0.88 5.20 -12.80
N ASP A 114 0.07 4.98 -13.82
CA ASP A 114 -1.38 4.84 -13.71
C ASP A 114 -1.77 3.64 -12.84
N THR A 115 -1.12 2.51 -13.07
CA THR A 115 -1.34 1.28 -12.32
C THR A 115 -0.15 1.01 -11.41
N ARG A 116 -0.41 0.83 -10.11
CA ARG A 116 0.65 0.55 -9.13
C ARG A 116 0.13 -0.16 -7.88
N LYS A 117 0.97 -1.02 -7.32
CA LYS A 117 0.74 -1.72 -6.05
C LYS A 117 1.72 -1.25 -4.99
N LYS A 118 1.28 -1.26 -3.72
CA LYS A 118 2.14 -1.07 -2.56
C LYS A 118 1.74 -2.02 -1.45
N TYR A 119 2.65 -2.89 -1.09
CA TYR A 119 2.51 -3.77 0.05
C TYR A 119 3.15 -3.16 1.29
N ARG A 120 2.51 -3.35 2.45
CA ARG A 120 3.10 -2.97 3.74
C ARG A 120 2.53 -3.83 4.86
N ILE A 121 3.32 -3.98 5.92
CA ILE A 121 2.83 -4.44 7.21
C ILE A 121 2.83 -3.25 8.15
N ARG A 122 1.72 -3.02 8.83
CA ARG A 122 1.53 -1.92 9.78
C ARG A 122 1.30 -2.44 11.16
N THR A 123 1.86 -1.76 12.15
CA THR A 123 1.50 -1.90 13.55
C THR A 123 1.10 -0.56 14.16
N TYR A 124 0.47 -0.61 15.32
CA TYR A 124 0.06 0.51 16.14
C TYR A 124 0.78 0.42 17.47
N ASP A 125 1.43 1.54 17.87
CA ASP A 125 2.21 1.65 19.11
C ASP A 125 3.27 0.53 19.28
N LEU A 126 3.81 0.03 18.15
CA LEU A 126 4.75 -1.09 18.07
C LEU A 126 4.24 -2.41 18.68
N SER A 127 2.92 -2.61 18.70
CA SER A 127 2.34 -3.85 19.20
C SER A 127 2.56 -5.01 18.24
N GLU A 128 3.08 -6.13 18.73
CA GLU A 128 3.21 -7.38 17.97
C GLU A 128 1.86 -8.08 17.75
N GLU A 129 0.83 -7.73 18.52
CA GLU A 129 -0.52 -8.26 18.37
C GLU A 129 -1.33 -7.56 17.28
N LEU A 130 -0.92 -6.35 16.89
CA LEU A 130 -1.65 -5.50 15.95
C LEU A 130 -0.93 -5.37 14.61
N LEU A 131 -0.57 -6.50 14.01
CA LEU A 131 0.10 -6.56 12.72
C LEU A 131 -0.90 -6.70 11.58
N HIS A 132 -0.98 -5.69 10.72
CA HIS A 132 -1.92 -5.65 9.60
C HIS A 132 -1.18 -5.60 8.25
N PHE A 133 -1.25 -6.70 7.49
CA PHE A 133 -0.72 -6.75 6.14
C PHE A 133 -1.70 -6.08 5.17
N GLU A 134 -1.23 -5.15 4.37
CA GLU A 134 -2.06 -4.34 3.48
C GLU A 134 -1.45 -4.23 2.08
N CYS A 135 -2.30 -4.25 1.07
CA CYS A 135 -1.97 -3.81 -0.29
C CYS A 135 -2.84 -2.62 -0.67
N LYS A 136 -2.21 -1.52 -1.06
CA LYS A 136 -2.87 -0.40 -1.73
C LYS A 136 -2.62 -0.54 -3.23
N TYR A 137 -3.69 -0.76 -3.97
CA TYR A 137 -3.69 -0.82 -5.42
C TYR A 137 -4.28 0.47 -5.98
N LYS A 138 -3.62 1.07 -6.95
CA LYS A 138 -4.14 2.20 -7.71
C LYS A 138 -4.19 1.80 -9.19
N ASP A 139 -5.30 2.13 -9.84
CA ASP A 139 -5.50 2.01 -11.27
C ASP A 139 -6.12 3.33 -11.74
N ARG A 140 -5.35 4.15 -12.45
CA ARG A 140 -5.70 5.52 -12.86
C ARG A 140 -6.15 6.34 -11.64
N ASP A 141 -7.42 6.77 -11.62
CA ASP A 141 -7.99 7.55 -10.53
C ASP A 141 -8.58 6.69 -9.40
N MET A 142 -8.70 5.39 -9.64
CA MET A 142 -9.29 4.45 -8.68
C MET A 142 -8.25 3.91 -7.72
N THR A 143 -8.58 3.91 -6.44
CA THR A 143 -7.74 3.31 -5.39
C THR A 143 -8.54 2.28 -4.62
N SER A 144 -7.99 1.09 -4.49
CA SER A 144 -8.52 0.06 -3.60
C SER A 144 -7.49 -0.31 -2.54
N LYS A 145 -7.96 -0.74 -1.39
CA LYS A 145 -7.15 -1.22 -0.29
C LYS A 145 -7.69 -2.56 0.18
N ARG A 146 -6.80 -3.55 0.27
CA ARG A 146 -7.10 -4.86 0.85
C ARG A 146 -6.15 -5.08 2.01
N GLY A 147 -6.58 -5.83 3.03
CA GLY A 147 -5.71 -6.13 4.16
C GLY A 147 -6.23 -7.30 4.97
N ILE A 148 -5.34 -7.88 5.75
CA ILE A 148 -5.58 -9.00 6.65
C ILE A 148 -4.70 -8.85 7.90
N TRP A 149 -5.21 -9.25 9.06
CA TRP A 149 -4.40 -9.36 10.28
C TRP A 149 -3.50 -10.59 10.19
N ILE A 150 -2.26 -10.43 10.61
CA ILE A 150 -1.26 -11.49 10.64
C ILE A 150 -0.67 -11.62 12.03
N ASN A 151 -0.14 -12.79 12.35
CA ASN A 151 0.56 -13.03 13.61
C ASN A 151 2.08 -12.75 13.49
N PRO A 152 2.84 -12.73 14.61
CA PRO A 152 4.28 -12.47 14.59
C PRO A 152 5.09 -13.47 13.76
N GLU A 153 4.71 -14.74 13.73
CA GLU A 153 5.41 -15.77 12.93
C GLU A 153 5.27 -15.49 11.44
N GLN A 154 4.07 -15.15 10.98
CA GLN A 154 3.80 -14.75 9.60
C GLN A 154 4.52 -13.46 9.24
N TYR A 155 4.57 -12.49 10.15
CA TYR A 155 5.33 -11.26 9.98
C TYR A 155 6.80 -11.54 9.68
N HIS A 156 7.47 -12.31 10.54
CA HIS A 156 8.88 -12.65 10.33
C HIS A 156 9.11 -13.51 9.09
N SER A 157 8.18 -14.40 8.74
CA SER A 157 8.25 -15.18 7.49
C SER A 157 8.21 -14.26 6.26
N ILE A 158 7.28 -13.31 6.23
CA ILE A 158 7.16 -12.33 5.14
C ILE A 158 8.43 -11.48 5.00
N LEU A 159 9.02 -11.02 6.11
CA LEU A 159 10.27 -10.25 6.05
C LEU A 159 11.40 -11.04 5.40
N ARG A 160 11.48 -12.36 5.62
CA ARG A 160 12.44 -13.26 4.95
C ARG A 160 12.03 -13.59 3.51
N GLY A 161 10.83 -13.19 3.07
CA GLY A 161 10.26 -13.54 1.77
C GLY A 161 9.75 -14.98 1.70
N ASP A 162 9.46 -15.57 2.84
CA ASP A 162 8.85 -16.89 2.93
C ASP A 162 7.33 -16.76 3.05
N TYR A 163 6.63 -17.17 2.01
CA TYR A 163 5.17 -17.19 1.90
C TYR A 163 4.62 -18.63 1.88
N SER A 164 5.39 -19.64 2.31
CA SER A 164 4.99 -21.04 2.26
C SER A 164 3.69 -21.34 3.01
N PHE A 165 3.45 -20.62 4.11
CA PHE A 165 2.22 -20.73 4.92
C PHE A 165 0.95 -20.33 4.17
N VAL A 166 1.06 -19.51 3.11
CA VAL A 166 -0.08 -19.06 2.30
C VAL A 166 -0.72 -20.22 1.51
N TRP A 167 0.07 -21.22 1.17
CA TRP A 167 -0.36 -22.34 0.33
C TRP A 167 -1.17 -23.42 1.07
N SER A 168 -1.47 -23.20 2.35
CA SER A 168 -2.36 -24.08 3.14
C SER A 168 -3.81 -24.11 2.68
N GLY A 169 -4.20 -23.20 1.76
CA GLY A 169 -5.58 -23.00 1.29
C GLY A 169 -6.42 -22.01 2.12
N GLU A 170 -5.97 -21.68 3.33
CA GLU A 170 -6.68 -20.73 4.23
C GLU A 170 -6.72 -19.30 3.66
N TYR A 171 -5.72 -18.93 2.87
CA TYR A 171 -5.52 -17.57 2.35
C TYR A 171 -6.00 -17.37 0.91
N GLU A 172 -6.76 -18.33 0.36
CA GLU A 172 -7.29 -18.24 -1.00
C GLU A 172 -8.11 -16.94 -1.20
N GLY A 173 -7.83 -16.22 -2.28
CA GLY A 173 -8.44 -14.93 -2.58
C GLY A 173 -8.01 -13.78 -1.66
N SER A 174 -7.09 -14.00 -0.71
CA SER A 174 -6.60 -12.96 0.20
C SER A 174 -5.52 -12.08 -0.42
N VAL A 175 -5.20 -10.98 0.27
CA VAL A 175 -4.07 -10.11 -0.09
C VAL A 175 -2.71 -10.80 0.11
N LEU A 176 -2.62 -11.81 0.99
CA LEU A 176 -1.41 -12.61 1.18
C LEU A 176 -1.15 -13.53 0.00
N GLU A 177 -2.20 -14.11 -0.58
CA GLU A 177 -2.05 -14.90 -1.81
C GLU A 177 -1.54 -14.02 -2.96
N ASP A 178 -2.11 -12.83 -3.16
CA ASP A 178 -1.63 -11.87 -4.17
C ASP A 178 -0.15 -11.47 -3.93
N ALA A 179 0.24 -11.27 -2.67
CA ALA A 179 1.63 -10.97 -2.32
C ALA A 179 2.56 -12.17 -2.55
N SER A 180 2.11 -13.40 -2.28
CA SER A 180 2.92 -14.61 -2.52
C SER A 180 3.22 -14.82 -4.01
N TYR A 181 2.25 -14.55 -4.88
CA TYR A 181 2.49 -14.54 -6.34
C TYR A 181 3.47 -13.44 -6.74
N SER A 182 3.28 -12.22 -6.24
CA SER A 182 4.21 -11.11 -6.52
C SER A 182 5.64 -11.43 -6.03
N ASN A 183 5.77 -12.07 -4.86
CA ASN A 183 7.06 -12.54 -4.34
C ASN A 183 7.70 -13.61 -5.22
N SER A 184 6.92 -14.55 -5.74
CA SER A 184 7.41 -15.60 -6.62
C SER A 184 7.95 -15.05 -7.95
N LEU A 185 7.39 -13.94 -8.44
CA LEU A 185 7.81 -13.30 -9.67
C LEU A 185 9.01 -12.38 -9.50
N ALA A 186 9.08 -11.62 -8.42
CA ALA A 186 10.01 -10.52 -8.29
C ALA A 186 10.59 -10.33 -6.87
N MET A 187 10.50 -11.32 -6.01
CA MET A 187 11.13 -11.37 -4.68
C MET A 187 10.83 -10.14 -3.82
N LEU A 188 9.61 -10.04 -3.29
CA LEU A 188 9.25 -8.97 -2.35
C LEU A 188 10.13 -9.01 -1.09
N ARG A 189 10.70 -7.88 -0.73
CA ARG A 189 11.56 -7.72 0.45
C ARG A 189 11.22 -6.40 1.17
N PRO A 190 11.54 -6.29 2.46
CA PRO A 190 11.51 -5.02 3.16
C PRO A 190 12.29 -3.96 2.38
N SER A 191 11.70 -2.78 2.25
CA SER A 191 12.28 -1.67 1.48
C SER A 191 12.52 -0.44 2.35
N VAL A 192 11.54 -0.09 3.19
CA VAL A 192 11.66 1.05 4.10
C VAL A 192 10.68 0.94 5.26
N ILE A 193 11.13 1.29 6.45
CA ILE A 193 10.28 1.44 7.63
C ILE A 193 9.89 2.92 7.76
N VAL A 194 8.59 3.16 7.83
CA VAL A 194 7.97 4.49 7.99
C VAL A 194 7.30 4.57 9.34
N ASP A 195 7.66 5.55 10.15
CA ASP A 195 7.13 5.78 11.48
C ASP A 195 6.60 7.21 11.61
N TYR A 196 5.46 7.39 12.27
CA TYR A 196 4.88 8.71 12.52
C TYR A 196 3.78 8.64 13.58
N ASN A 197 3.46 9.79 14.18
CA ASN A 197 2.34 9.96 15.05
C ASN A 197 1.12 10.43 14.26
N ARG A 198 -0.04 9.86 14.55
CA ARG A 198 -1.33 10.24 13.98
C ARG A 198 -2.24 10.74 15.07
N GLN A 199 -2.87 11.89 14.83
CA GLN A 199 -4.07 12.30 15.52
C GLN A 199 -5.23 12.26 14.53
N ALA A 200 -6.32 11.57 14.90
CA ALA A 200 -7.44 11.34 14.01
C ALA A 200 -8.77 11.80 14.62
N PHE A 201 -9.59 12.43 13.78
CA PHE A 201 -10.91 12.92 14.10
C PHE A 201 -11.90 12.32 13.12
N VAL A 202 -13.06 11.92 13.61
CA VAL A 202 -14.10 11.26 12.81
C VAL A 202 -15.43 12.00 12.94
N ASN A 203 -16.19 11.94 11.86
CA ASN A 203 -17.58 12.38 11.84
C ASN A 203 -18.39 11.33 11.07
N PRO A 204 -19.52 10.82 11.62
CA PRO A 204 -20.30 9.79 10.97
C PRO A 204 -21.00 10.30 9.70
N GLU A 205 -21.35 11.57 9.63
CA GLU A 205 -21.95 12.19 8.45
C GLU A 205 -20.91 12.24 7.32
N GLY A 206 -21.21 11.62 6.17
CA GLY A 206 -20.29 11.49 5.04
C GLY A 206 -19.11 10.56 5.31
N ASN A 207 -19.12 9.82 6.44
CA ASN A 207 -17.99 8.97 6.89
C ASN A 207 -16.65 9.73 6.84
N VAL A 208 -16.65 10.96 7.34
CA VAL A 208 -15.51 11.86 7.24
C VAL A 208 -14.46 11.51 8.27
N ARG A 209 -13.20 11.50 7.84
CA ARG A 209 -12.04 11.34 8.70
C ARG A 209 -10.99 12.38 8.37
N PHE A 210 -10.65 13.22 9.34
CA PHE A 210 -9.53 14.13 9.28
C PHE A 210 -8.38 13.56 10.12
N THR A 211 -7.15 13.62 9.60
CA THR A 211 -5.98 13.19 10.35
C THR A 211 -4.86 14.21 10.24
N ILE A 212 -4.12 14.36 11.34
CA ILE A 212 -2.87 15.11 11.42
C ILE A 212 -1.77 14.08 11.63
N ASP A 213 -0.96 13.85 10.62
CA ASP A 213 0.20 12.95 10.68
C ASP A 213 1.47 13.78 10.83
N SER A 214 2.23 13.54 11.88
CA SER A 214 3.42 14.35 12.23
C SER A 214 4.55 13.49 12.81
N GLY A 215 5.74 14.10 12.97
CA GLY A 215 6.88 13.44 13.56
C GLY A 215 7.38 12.28 12.71
N PHE A 216 7.46 12.48 11.39
CA PHE A 216 7.89 11.45 10.45
C PHE A 216 9.32 11.02 10.72
N LYS A 217 9.52 9.71 10.79
CA LYS A 217 10.82 9.08 10.95
C LYS A 217 10.95 7.91 9.98
N VAL A 218 12.17 7.61 9.62
CA VAL A 218 12.55 6.42 8.86
C VAL A 218 13.32 5.48 9.77
N GLY A 219 12.98 4.18 9.74
CA GLY A 219 13.76 3.13 10.40
C GLY A 219 15.04 2.84 9.63
N ALA A 220 16.15 2.72 10.34
CA ALA A 220 17.47 2.41 9.82
C ALA A 220 18.11 1.29 10.63
N PHE A 221 19.10 0.60 10.05
CA PHE A 221 19.90 -0.49 10.65
C PHE A 221 19.13 -1.80 10.88
N SER A 222 17.86 -1.89 10.50
CA SER A 222 17.07 -3.11 10.55
C SER A 222 15.93 -3.03 9.53
N ASP A 223 15.61 -4.18 8.93
CA ASP A 223 14.41 -4.37 8.11
C ASP A 223 13.19 -4.78 8.93
N ASP A 224 13.41 -5.08 10.20
CA ASP A 224 12.38 -5.47 11.15
C ASP A 224 12.01 -4.26 12.04
N MET A 225 10.78 -3.76 11.87
CA MET A 225 10.29 -2.60 12.60
C MET A 225 10.09 -2.86 14.11
N LEU A 226 10.08 -4.12 14.53
CA LEU A 226 9.92 -4.54 15.94
C LEU A 226 11.27 -4.84 16.61
N SER A 227 12.37 -4.84 15.84
CA SER A 227 13.71 -5.11 16.37
C SER A 227 14.22 -3.99 17.25
N ASP A 228 14.90 -4.34 18.36
CA ASP A 228 15.63 -3.39 19.22
C ASP A 228 16.79 -2.70 18.49
N SER A 229 17.26 -3.24 17.37
CA SER A 229 18.34 -2.68 16.57
C SER A 229 17.90 -1.51 15.68
N VAL A 230 16.60 -1.38 15.39
CA VAL A 230 16.09 -0.29 14.54
C VAL A 230 16.31 1.08 15.21
N ARG A 231 16.77 2.04 14.42
CA ARG A 231 16.93 3.43 14.83
C ARG A 231 16.03 4.30 13.98
N TYR A 232 15.16 5.08 14.61
CA TYR A 232 14.21 5.96 13.94
C TYR A 232 14.82 7.35 13.76
N LEU A 233 15.22 7.65 12.52
CA LEU A 233 15.82 8.92 12.13
C LEU A 233 14.75 9.90 11.63
N PRO A 234 14.77 11.18 12.04
CA PRO A 234 13.78 12.15 11.61
C PRO A 234 13.87 12.44 10.10
N VAL A 235 12.70 12.63 9.49
CA VAL A 235 12.54 13.11 8.11
C VAL A 235 12.10 14.58 8.20
N GLU A 236 12.96 15.50 7.73
CA GLU A 236 12.86 16.94 8.02
C GLU A 236 12.12 17.75 6.92
N ASP A 237 11.60 17.10 5.87
CA ASP A 237 11.10 17.82 4.68
C ASP A 237 9.86 18.68 4.97
N PHE A 238 9.03 18.31 5.96
CA PHE A 238 7.90 19.10 6.43
C PHE A 238 7.40 18.61 7.80
N THR A 239 6.65 19.47 8.48
CA THR A 239 6.26 19.22 9.87
C THR A 239 5.14 18.18 10.00
N ALA A 240 4.12 18.26 9.14
CA ALA A 240 2.95 17.40 9.20
C ALA A 240 2.26 17.26 7.85
N VAL A 241 1.38 16.25 7.75
CA VAL A 241 0.44 16.06 6.65
C VAL A 241 -0.98 15.99 7.20
N ILE A 242 -1.84 16.88 6.76
CA ILE A 242 -3.27 16.79 6.97
C ILE A 242 -3.84 15.87 5.89
N GLU A 243 -4.57 14.82 6.28
CA GLU A 243 -5.34 14.00 5.33
C GLU A 243 -6.83 14.15 5.61
N ILE A 244 -7.60 14.37 4.56
CA ILE A 244 -9.06 14.45 4.60
C ILE A 244 -9.60 13.29 3.77
N LYS A 245 -10.43 12.45 4.38
CA LYS A 245 -11.07 11.30 3.74
C LYS A 245 -12.56 11.34 3.96
N TYR A 246 -13.33 11.10 2.91
CA TYR A 246 -14.80 10.97 2.98
C TYR A 246 -15.29 10.09 1.83
N ASP A 247 -16.52 9.58 1.95
CA ASP A 247 -17.09 8.71 0.93
C ASP A 247 -17.68 9.56 -0.21
N ASP A 248 -18.96 9.86 -0.22
CA ASP A 248 -19.62 10.50 -1.35
C ASP A 248 -19.51 12.03 -1.31
N TYR A 249 -19.64 12.64 -0.13
CA TYR A 249 -19.61 14.10 0.04
C TYR A 249 -18.96 14.52 1.33
N LEU A 250 -18.39 15.71 1.33
CA LEU A 250 -17.88 16.39 2.51
C LEU A 250 -18.93 17.41 2.98
N PRO A 251 -19.52 17.25 4.18
CA PRO A 251 -20.42 18.24 4.73
C PRO A 251 -19.78 19.64 4.74
N SER A 252 -20.53 20.68 4.32
CA SER A 252 -19.99 22.03 4.13
C SER A 252 -19.35 22.60 5.41
N TYR A 253 -19.98 22.38 6.56
CA TYR A 253 -19.45 22.84 7.86
C TYR A 253 -18.11 22.19 8.22
N LEU A 254 -17.85 20.93 7.79
CA LEU A 254 -16.55 20.29 7.96
C LEU A 254 -15.51 20.84 6.98
N GLY A 255 -15.92 21.16 5.75
CA GLY A 255 -15.09 21.85 4.78
C GLY A 255 -14.62 23.23 5.26
N GLU A 256 -15.48 23.94 6.00
CA GLU A 256 -15.17 25.26 6.57
C GLU A 256 -14.06 25.19 7.63
N LEU A 257 -13.85 24.04 8.30
CA LEU A 257 -12.79 23.90 9.31
C LEU A 257 -11.39 24.15 8.76
N ILE A 258 -11.18 23.88 7.48
CA ILE A 258 -9.90 24.10 6.79
C ILE A 258 -9.82 25.46 6.08
N THR A 259 -10.96 26.15 5.95
CA THR A 259 -11.04 27.44 5.28
C THR A 259 -10.27 28.51 6.06
N GLY A 260 -9.52 29.36 5.36
CA GLY A 260 -8.68 30.41 5.96
C GLY A 260 -7.33 29.91 6.49
N VAL A 261 -7.13 28.60 6.58
CA VAL A 261 -5.79 28.03 6.79
C VAL A 261 -5.19 27.81 5.39
N LYS A 262 -4.15 28.57 5.05
CA LYS A 262 -3.53 28.53 3.72
C LYS A 262 -2.85 27.18 3.45
N LEU A 263 -3.67 26.15 3.21
CA LEU A 263 -3.21 24.81 2.84
C LEU A 263 -3.09 24.69 1.32
N ARG A 264 -2.04 24.05 0.84
CA ARG A 264 -1.87 23.67 -0.57
C ARG A 264 -1.99 22.17 -0.68
N GLN A 265 -2.90 21.69 -1.53
CA GLN A 265 -3.00 20.27 -1.82
C GLN A 265 -1.74 19.75 -2.51
N ASP A 266 -1.25 18.59 -2.08
CA ASP A 266 -0.09 17.93 -2.66
C ASP A 266 -0.21 16.40 -2.58
N SER A 267 0.54 15.69 -3.45
CA SER A 267 0.57 14.23 -3.52
C SER A 267 1.62 13.62 -2.58
N VAL A 268 1.67 14.06 -1.32
CA VAL A 268 2.66 13.61 -0.33
C VAL A 268 2.66 12.08 -0.16
N SER A 269 3.85 11.48 -0.29
CA SER A 269 4.06 10.05 -0.10
C SER A 269 5.10 9.80 1.00
N LYS A 270 4.64 9.43 2.20
CA LYS A 270 5.52 9.06 3.33
C LYS A 270 6.54 7.98 2.95
N PHE A 271 6.13 7.03 2.10
CA PHE A 271 7.00 6.00 1.54
C PHE A 271 8.18 6.59 0.76
N LEU A 272 7.93 7.49 -0.20
CA LEU A 272 9.01 8.14 -0.96
C LEU A 272 9.93 8.96 -0.04
N LEU A 273 9.36 9.80 0.80
CA LEU A 273 10.12 10.65 1.72
C LEU A 273 11.10 9.87 2.59
N CYS A 274 10.62 8.78 3.20
CA CYS A 274 11.46 7.94 4.04
C CYS A 274 12.49 7.16 3.21
N HIS A 275 12.11 6.69 2.04
CA HIS A 275 13.04 6.00 1.14
C HIS A 275 14.16 6.93 0.65
N ASP A 276 13.82 8.17 0.25
CA ASP A 276 14.79 9.16 -0.21
C ASP A 276 15.73 9.58 0.92
N LYS A 277 15.20 9.68 2.16
CA LYS A 277 16.02 9.95 3.35
C LYS A 277 17.07 8.85 3.57
N LEU A 278 16.68 7.57 3.56
CA LEU A 278 17.65 6.46 3.67
C LEU A 278 18.69 6.48 2.56
N THR A 279 18.27 6.74 1.34
CA THR A 279 19.17 6.82 0.18
C THR A 279 20.17 7.96 0.36
N SER A 280 19.74 9.14 0.84
CA SER A 280 20.59 10.30 1.07
C SER A 280 21.65 10.07 2.15
N LEU A 281 21.35 9.19 3.11
CA LEU A 281 22.28 8.81 4.18
C LEU A 281 23.23 7.68 3.78
N ASN A 282 23.15 7.17 2.54
CA ASN A 282 23.83 5.94 2.09
C ASN A 282 23.55 4.71 2.99
N MET A 283 22.44 4.75 3.73
CA MET A 283 22.00 3.68 4.62
C MET A 283 20.98 2.84 3.85
N ARG A 284 21.47 1.97 2.98
CA ARG A 284 20.64 0.92 2.39
C ARG A 284 20.60 -0.25 3.37
N THR A 285 19.40 -0.70 3.67
CA THR A 285 19.16 -2.02 4.27
C THR A 285 19.43 -3.11 3.25
#